data_be550083a9be7e725f8ae00710dff9e1
#
_entry.id   be550083a9be7e725f8ae00710dff9e1
#
_cell.length_a   1.000
_cell.length_b   1.000
_cell.length_c   1.000
_cell.angle_alpha   90.00
_cell.angle_beta   90.00
_cell.angle_gamma   90.00
#
_symmetry.space_group_name_H-M   'P 1'
#
loop_
_entity.id
_entity.type
_entity.pdbx_description
1 polymer ?
#
loop_
_entity_poly.entity_id
_entity_poly.type
_entity_poly.pdbx_seq_one_letter_code
_entity_poly.pdbx_strand_id
1 'polypeptide(L)'
;MNEAPESNPYRPFVPADGSVPFAGRADAQARLRQHVREAAGGGALVILGRAGVGKTALLRRCAAAADDSAVLIYTPLPARPSEAAVLGALVRAAAAELARRDFTLAHLPPLPADAALREWFAGEWLPEACLAVRAHRRLLWLLDDAQRLTAADSGLAADFPAWLLELLGRFPQARLALALDDASEPDLPRLAPLAQREGALRLGNLDAAAVRDLLRAPVAGLYTVTDEAAAALYRETGGQPDLAQLAGDHLFRRWSARPDRDTLTPDDVRALLPALVAGADAHFQGLWRAASPSEKLVLTALSGLLYDDPLRPVDARALEAWLVETDYPLEPTAIHAALRALEYREIVTAAPPLALRSGLLRAWLLDNARLDGARAPAGAASRVPGQRRRAAIALVVVAVVVAALAALALGGAPPPSTDGAPIPTVTLSGP
;
A
#
# COMPACT_ATOMS: atom_id res chain seq x y z
N MET A 1 29.17 19.64 -12.63
CA MET A 1 27.96 19.14 -13.33
C MET A 1 27.73 17.75 -12.78
N ASN A 2 26.75 17.58 -11.89
CA ASN A 2 26.35 16.25 -11.45
C ASN A 2 25.61 15.61 -12.61
N GLU A 3 26.12 14.50 -13.11
CA GLU A 3 25.38 13.66 -14.05
C GLU A 3 24.05 13.28 -13.37
N ALA A 4 22.94 13.54 -14.06
CA ALA A 4 21.63 13.09 -13.59
C ALA A 4 21.68 11.57 -13.41
N PRO A 5 21.10 10.97 -12.36
CA PRO A 5 21.09 9.52 -12.23
C PRO A 5 20.45 8.94 -13.48
N GLU A 6 21.13 8.00 -14.09
CA GLU A 6 20.68 7.33 -15.33
C GLU A 6 19.30 6.66 -15.15
N SER A 7 18.85 6.43 -13.91
CA SER A 7 17.57 5.78 -13.62
C SER A 7 16.84 6.41 -12.45
N ASN A 8 15.51 6.43 -12.56
CA ASN A 8 14.62 6.82 -11.48
C ASN A 8 14.80 5.90 -10.25
N PRO A 9 15.12 6.44 -9.06
CA PRO A 9 15.33 5.63 -7.86
C PRO A 9 14.02 5.05 -7.28
N TYR A 10 12.86 5.62 -7.62
CA TYR A 10 11.58 5.21 -7.06
C TYR A 10 10.95 4.09 -7.90
N ARG A 11 10.40 3.08 -7.21
CA ARG A 11 9.73 1.93 -7.82
C ARG A 11 8.44 1.61 -7.06
N PRO A 12 7.35 2.35 -7.33
CA PRO A 12 6.09 2.14 -6.64
C PRO A 12 5.52 0.75 -6.96
N PHE A 13 4.90 0.12 -5.97
CA PHE A 13 4.19 -1.17 -6.09
C PHE A 13 5.05 -2.35 -6.57
N VAL A 14 6.36 -2.19 -6.63
CA VAL A 14 7.29 -3.27 -6.98
C VAL A 14 7.90 -3.84 -5.69
N PRO A 15 7.99 -5.16 -5.55
CA PRO A 15 8.66 -5.75 -4.39
C PRO A 15 10.09 -5.21 -4.26
N ALA A 16 10.43 -4.72 -3.06
CA ALA A 16 11.73 -4.14 -2.80
C ALA A 16 12.85 -5.16 -3.07
N ASP A 17 13.77 -4.82 -3.94
CA ASP A 17 14.95 -5.65 -4.29
C ASP A 17 16.22 -5.25 -3.52
N GLY A 18 16.10 -4.33 -2.55
CA GLY A 18 17.21 -3.76 -1.79
C GLY A 18 17.74 -2.45 -2.36
N SER A 19 17.46 -2.12 -3.63
CA SER A 19 17.82 -0.85 -4.28
C SER A 19 16.77 0.25 -4.08
N VAL A 20 15.56 -0.15 -3.64
CA VAL A 20 14.44 0.79 -3.42
C VAL A 20 14.74 1.68 -2.20
N PRO A 21 14.46 2.98 -2.26
CA PRO A 21 14.58 3.88 -1.12
C PRO A 21 13.85 3.36 0.11
N PHE A 22 14.53 3.41 1.26
CA PHE A 22 14.01 2.92 2.54
C PHE A 22 14.22 4.00 3.60
N ALA A 23 13.16 4.38 4.30
CA ALA A 23 13.20 5.39 5.35
C ALA A 23 12.39 4.96 6.58
N GLY A 24 12.74 5.51 7.73
CA GLY A 24 12.10 5.20 9.00
C GLY A 24 12.39 3.76 9.47
N ARG A 25 11.47 3.23 10.28
CA ARG A 25 11.51 1.82 10.77
C ARG A 25 12.68 1.50 11.70
N ALA A 26 13.31 2.48 12.33
CA ALA A 26 14.43 2.26 13.24
C ALA A 26 14.04 1.31 14.40
N ASP A 27 12.85 1.51 14.98
CA ASP A 27 12.31 0.67 16.07
C ASP A 27 12.05 -0.76 15.61
N ALA A 28 11.50 -0.94 14.40
CA ALA A 28 11.27 -2.27 13.84
C ALA A 28 12.58 -3.02 13.57
N GLN A 29 13.60 -2.31 13.05
CA GLN A 29 14.93 -2.87 12.87
C GLN A 29 15.60 -3.20 14.22
N ALA A 30 15.43 -2.33 15.24
CA ALA A 30 15.95 -2.56 16.58
C ALA A 30 15.28 -3.79 17.21
N ARG A 31 13.96 -3.95 17.06
CA ARG A 31 13.21 -5.11 17.59
C ARG A 31 13.65 -6.41 16.92
N LEU A 32 13.87 -6.41 15.59
CA LEU A 32 14.44 -7.57 14.90
C LEU A 32 15.84 -7.94 15.42
N ARG A 33 16.73 -6.96 15.61
CA ARG A 33 18.06 -7.19 16.18
C ARG A 33 17.99 -7.69 17.63
N GLN A 34 17.05 -7.17 18.41
CA GLN A 34 16.81 -7.66 19.77
C GLN A 34 16.37 -9.12 19.76
N HIS A 35 15.42 -9.50 18.90
CA HIS A 35 14.95 -10.88 18.75
C HIS A 35 16.10 -11.85 18.43
N VAL A 36 17.05 -11.43 17.61
CA VAL A 36 18.26 -12.21 17.33
C VAL A 36 19.11 -12.44 18.58
N ARG A 37 19.25 -11.43 19.44
CA ARG A 37 20.16 -11.45 20.60
C ARG A 37 19.56 -12.14 21.83
N GLU A 38 18.26 -12.26 21.91
CA GLU A 38 17.59 -12.87 23.07
C GLU A 38 18.04 -14.32 23.30
N ALA A 39 18.51 -14.58 24.50
CA ALA A 39 19.23 -15.82 24.81
C ALA A 39 18.30 -17.02 25.05
N ALA A 40 17.04 -16.82 25.41
CA ALA A 40 16.16 -17.88 25.88
C ALA A 40 14.89 -18.01 24.99
N GLY A 41 14.63 -19.26 24.60
CA GLY A 41 13.34 -19.68 24.03
C GLY A 41 13.23 -19.49 22.53
N GLY A 42 13.08 -20.59 21.80
CA GLY A 42 12.75 -20.61 20.37
C GLY A 42 11.39 -20.02 20.11
N GLY A 43 11.32 -18.70 19.92
CA GLY A 43 10.13 -17.98 19.53
C GLY A 43 10.23 -17.47 18.11
N ALA A 44 9.10 -17.27 17.46
CA ALA A 44 9.03 -16.53 16.21
C ALA A 44 8.60 -15.08 16.49
N LEU A 45 9.33 -14.11 15.95
CA LEU A 45 8.87 -12.73 15.92
C LEU A 45 7.84 -12.57 14.81
N VAL A 46 6.63 -12.20 15.16
CA VAL A 46 5.57 -11.91 14.18
C VAL A 46 5.62 -10.43 13.79
N ILE A 47 5.62 -10.17 12.48
CA ILE A 47 5.56 -8.84 11.89
C ILE A 47 4.25 -8.73 11.13
N LEU A 48 3.31 -7.95 11.66
CA LEU A 48 2.01 -7.69 11.07
C LEU A 48 2.00 -6.37 10.32
N GLY A 49 1.24 -6.30 9.25
CA GLY A 49 0.99 -5.06 8.55
C GLY A 49 0.29 -5.30 7.23
N ARG A 50 -0.49 -4.34 6.77
CA ARG A 50 -1.22 -4.45 5.52
C ARG A 50 -0.29 -4.56 4.30
N ALA A 51 -0.87 -4.95 3.16
CA ALA A 51 -0.15 -4.93 1.88
C ALA A 51 0.39 -3.52 1.58
N GLY A 52 1.61 -3.43 1.04
CA GLY A 52 2.25 -2.16 0.68
C GLY A 52 2.83 -1.35 1.84
N VAL A 53 2.76 -1.83 3.10
CA VAL A 53 3.30 -1.10 4.27
C VAL A 53 4.82 -1.21 4.41
N GLY A 54 5.48 -2.04 3.58
CA GLY A 54 6.93 -2.18 3.55
C GLY A 54 7.49 -3.34 4.39
N LYS A 55 6.71 -4.41 4.65
CA LYS A 55 7.21 -5.63 5.32
C LYS A 55 8.40 -6.24 4.60
N THR A 56 8.23 -6.54 3.30
CA THR A 56 9.29 -7.08 2.43
C THR A 56 10.53 -6.18 2.41
N ALA A 57 10.34 -4.86 2.32
CA ALA A 57 11.44 -3.90 2.32
C ALA A 57 12.22 -3.95 3.65
N LEU A 58 11.52 -4.02 4.79
CA LEU A 58 12.14 -4.18 6.10
C LEU A 58 12.96 -5.48 6.19
N LEU A 59 12.37 -6.62 5.79
CA LEU A 59 13.06 -7.91 5.84
C LEU A 59 14.32 -7.92 4.98
N ARG A 60 14.24 -7.45 3.75
CA ARG A 60 15.39 -7.38 2.83
C ARG A 60 16.45 -6.40 3.32
N ARG A 61 16.04 -5.24 3.85
CA ARG A 61 16.97 -4.28 4.45
C ARG A 61 17.72 -4.86 5.63
N CYS A 62 17.04 -5.62 6.49
CA CYS A 62 17.67 -6.31 7.61
C CYS A 62 18.62 -7.43 7.11
N ALA A 63 18.21 -8.22 6.11
CA ALA A 63 19.06 -9.27 5.55
C ALA A 63 20.33 -8.72 4.88
N ALA A 64 20.25 -7.55 4.24
CA ALA A 64 21.39 -6.89 3.61
C ALA A 64 22.34 -6.24 4.62
N ALA A 65 21.88 -5.94 5.84
CA ALA A 65 22.72 -5.36 6.87
C ALA A 65 23.69 -6.40 7.41
N ALA A 66 24.97 -6.03 7.53
CA ALA A 66 25.94 -6.87 8.21
C ALA A 66 25.60 -6.95 9.70
N ASP A 67 25.56 -8.16 10.23
CA ASP A 67 25.41 -8.42 11.66
C ASP A 67 26.36 -9.56 12.07
N ASP A 68 27.28 -9.26 12.97
CA ASP A 68 28.28 -10.24 13.43
C ASP A 68 27.67 -11.29 14.37
N SER A 69 26.50 -11.03 14.94
CA SER A 69 25.79 -11.92 15.85
C SER A 69 24.87 -12.91 15.15
N ALA A 70 24.50 -12.64 13.87
CA ALA A 70 23.56 -13.49 13.14
C ALA A 70 23.76 -13.48 11.64
N VAL A 71 23.30 -14.56 11.01
CA VAL A 71 23.07 -14.68 9.59
C VAL A 71 21.58 -14.51 9.34
N LEU A 72 21.18 -13.36 8.78
CA LEU A 72 19.78 -13.06 8.47
C LEU A 72 19.47 -13.54 7.05
N ILE A 73 18.49 -14.42 6.93
CA ILE A 73 18.19 -15.18 5.71
C ILE A 73 16.81 -14.77 5.21
N TYR A 74 16.76 -13.87 4.22
CA TYR A 74 15.48 -13.52 3.59
C TYR A 74 14.93 -14.70 2.80
N THR A 75 13.71 -15.11 3.12
CA THR A 75 13.09 -16.30 2.51
C THR A 75 11.65 -15.96 2.11
N PRO A 76 11.39 -15.65 0.84
CA PRO A 76 10.02 -15.52 0.34
C PRO A 76 9.39 -16.92 0.25
N LEU A 77 8.19 -17.07 0.81
CA LEU A 77 7.47 -18.32 0.71
C LEU A 77 6.84 -18.50 -0.66
N PRO A 78 6.80 -19.74 -1.19
CA PRO A 78 6.19 -20.01 -2.49
C PRO A 78 4.68 -19.71 -2.48
N ALA A 79 4.14 -19.29 -3.63
CA ALA A 79 2.72 -18.94 -3.76
C ALA A 79 1.78 -20.12 -3.47
N ARG A 80 2.22 -21.33 -3.80
CA ARG A 80 1.55 -22.59 -3.45
C ARG A 80 2.51 -23.43 -2.62
N PRO A 81 2.45 -23.28 -1.29
CA PRO A 81 3.38 -23.97 -0.41
C PRO A 81 3.04 -25.48 -0.35
N SER A 82 4.04 -26.30 -0.51
CA SER A 82 4.10 -27.69 -0.09
C SER A 82 5.26 -27.84 0.89
N GLU A 83 5.32 -28.90 1.68
CA GLU A 83 6.43 -29.11 2.62
C GLU A 83 7.78 -29.09 1.91
N ALA A 84 7.89 -29.78 0.78
CA ALA A 84 9.08 -29.77 -0.05
C ALA A 84 9.45 -28.37 -0.57
N ALA A 85 8.45 -27.60 -0.98
CA ALA A 85 8.69 -26.24 -1.47
C ALA A 85 9.16 -25.29 -0.36
N VAL A 86 8.56 -25.39 0.84
CA VAL A 86 8.91 -24.56 2.00
C VAL A 86 10.30 -24.96 2.53
N LEU A 87 10.54 -26.25 2.82
CA LEU A 87 11.84 -26.71 3.31
C LEU A 87 12.94 -26.44 2.29
N GLY A 88 12.66 -26.67 1.01
CA GLY A 88 13.59 -26.33 -0.07
C GLY A 88 13.87 -24.82 -0.16
N ALA A 89 12.90 -23.95 0.12
CA ALA A 89 13.12 -22.50 0.17
C ALA A 89 14.02 -22.11 1.36
N LEU A 90 13.76 -22.65 2.55
CA LEU A 90 14.58 -22.43 3.75
C LEU A 90 16.04 -22.85 3.52
N VAL A 91 16.23 -24.05 2.99
CA VAL A 91 17.57 -24.64 2.70
C VAL A 91 18.32 -23.81 1.67
N ARG A 92 17.70 -23.54 0.51
CA ARG A 92 18.36 -22.78 -0.58
C ARG A 92 18.70 -21.36 -0.15
N ALA A 93 17.79 -20.68 0.54
CA ALA A 93 18.04 -19.32 1.03
C ALA A 93 19.19 -19.29 2.04
N ALA A 94 19.22 -20.25 2.97
CA ALA A 94 20.30 -20.36 3.95
C ALA A 94 21.63 -20.71 3.29
N ALA A 95 21.67 -21.69 2.41
CA ALA A 95 22.89 -22.06 1.68
C ALA A 95 23.47 -20.90 0.87
N ALA A 96 22.61 -20.15 0.16
CA ALA A 96 23.02 -18.98 -0.61
C ALA A 96 23.61 -17.87 0.31
N GLU A 97 22.98 -17.60 1.43
CA GLU A 97 23.43 -16.56 2.36
C GLU A 97 24.70 -16.97 3.11
N LEU A 98 24.82 -18.23 3.49
CA LEU A 98 26.03 -18.78 4.11
C LEU A 98 27.21 -18.73 3.12
N ALA A 99 26.99 -19.12 1.85
CA ALA A 99 28.01 -19.01 0.80
C ALA A 99 28.45 -17.56 0.58
N ARG A 100 27.51 -16.62 0.54
CA ARG A 100 27.78 -15.18 0.37
C ARG A 100 28.65 -14.60 1.51
N ARG A 101 28.62 -15.23 2.68
CA ARG A 101 29.40 -14.85 3.88
C ARG A 101 30.65 -15.72 4.08
N ASP A 102 31.06 -16.47 3.06
CA ASP A 102 32.26 -17.34 3.06
C ASP A 102 32.24 -18.43 4.16
N PHE A 103 31.05 -18.92 4.55
CA PHE A 103 30.96 -20.10 5.41
C PHE A 103 31.25 -21.38 4.63
N THR A 104 31.90 -22.34 5.30
CA THR A 104 32.17 -23.65 4.69
C THR A 104 30.88 -24.46 4.58
N LEU A 105 30.44 -24.78 3.35
CA LEU A 105 29.22 -25.54 3.08
C LEU A 105 29.49 -27.01 2.74
N ALA A 106 30.75 -27.46 2.77
CA ALA A 106 31.15 -28.81 2.32
C ALA A 106 30.47 -29.97 3.08
N HIS A 107 29.93 -29.69 4.26
CA HIS A 107 29.25 -30.68 5.11
C HIS A 107 27.73 -30.57 5.10
N LEU A 108 27.14 -29.59 4.40
CA LEU A 108 25.68 -29.48 4.32
C LEU A 108 25.11 -30.58 3.41
N PRO A 109 24.21 -31.44 3.93
CA PRO A 109 23.58 -32.49 3.15
C PRO A 109 22.77 -31.91 1.98
N PRO A 110 22.84 -32.50 0.76
CA PRO A 110 22.03 -32.08 -0.36
C PRO A 110 20.55 -32.34 -0.11
N LEU A 111 19.67 -31.54 -0.71
CA LEU A 111 18.22 -31.73 -0.61
C LEU A 111 17.85 -33.10 -1.24
N PRO A 112 17.23 -34.03 -0.50
CA PRO A 112 16.85 -35.32 -1.03
C PRO A 112 15.72 -35.22 -2.04
N ALA A 113 15.68 -36.15 -2.99
CA ALA A 113 14.63 -36.22 -4.00
C ALA A 113 13.31 -36.82 -3.46
N ASP A 114 13.38 -37.61 -2.37
CA ASP A 114 12.30 -38.44 -1.85
C ASP A 114 11.94 -38.18 -0.38
N ALA A 115 10.86 -38.71 0.00
CA ALA A 115 9.83 -38.61 1.02
C ALA A 115 10.16 -38.36 2.51
N ALA A 116 11.39 -38.34 2.97
CA ALA A 116 11.73 -38.13 4.40
C ALA A 116 12.22 -36.70 4.68
N LEU A 117 11.60 -35.70 4.06
CA LEU A 117 12.09 -34.31 4.11
C LEU A 117 12.10 -33.72 5.51
N ARG A 118 11.11 -34.04 6.35
CA ARG A 118 11.04 -33.54 7.74
C ARG A 118 12.18 -34.14 8.58
N GLU A 119 12.37 -35.47 8.49
CA GLU A 119 13.41 -36.19 9.22
C GLU A 119 14.79 -35.73 8.77
N TRP A 120 15.01 -35.62 7.46
CA TRP A 120 16.26 -35.13 6.90
C TRP A 120 16.54 -33.68 7.33
N PHE A 121 15.55 -32.78 7.24
CA PHE A 121 15.75 -31.38 7.64
C PHE A 121 16.05 -31.27 9.13
N ALA A 122 15.33 -32.02 9.99
CA ALA A 122 15.47 -31.98 11.43
C ALA A 122 16.72 -32.69 11.95
N GLY A 123 17.09 -33.85 11.36
CA GLY A 123 18.16 -34.72 11.88
C GLY A 123 19.51 -34.53 11.19
N GLU A 124 19.51 -34.02 9.96
CA GLU A 124 20.74 -33.90 9.19
C GLU A 124 21.07 -32.44 8.83
N TRP A 125 20.17 -31.76 8.11
CA TRP A 125 20.52 -30.45 7.54
C TRP A 125 20.59 -29.32 8.57
N LEU A 126 19.59 -29.19 9.43
CA LEU A 126 19.51 -28.09 10.41
C LEU A 126 20.63 -28.14 11.46
N PRO A 127 20.99 -29.32 12.01
CA PRO A 127 22.15 -29.45 12.90
C PRO A 127 23.46 -28.98 12.24
N GLU A 128 23.72 -29.43 11.00
CA GLU A 128 24.93 -29.04 10.28
C GLU A 128 24.97 -27.56 9.93
N ALA A 129 23.81 -26.97 9.54
CA ALA A 129 23.72 -25.54 9.29
C ALA A 129 23.98 -24.71 10.58
N CYS A 130 23.49 -25.17 11.72
CA CYS A 130 23.76 -24.56 13.01
C CYS A 130 25.24 -24.67 13.42
N LEU A 131 25.89 -25.80 13.13
CA LEU A 131 27.32 -26.00 13.36
C LEU A 131 28.17 -25.09 12.46
N ALA A 132 27.78 -24.92 11.20
CA ALA A 132 28.49 -24.07 10.23
C ALA A 132 28.62 -22.61 10.71
N VAL A 133 27.62 -22.06 11.38
CA VAL A 133 27.64 -20.67 11.87
C VAL A 133 28.39 -20.49 13.19
N ARG A 134 28.89 -21.56 13.81
CA ARG A 134 29.55 -21.59 15.11
C ARG A 134 28.64 -21.17 16.29
N ALA A 135 29.06 -21.48 17.53
CA ALA A 135 28.24 -21.34 18.73
C ALA A 135 27.81 -19.90 19.09
N HIS A 136 28.45 -18.89 18.55
CA HIS A 136 28.18 -17.47 18.87
C HIS A 136 27.34 -16.72 17.83
N ARG A 137 27.00 -17.36 16.70
CA ARG A 137 26.13 -16.78 15.67
C ARG A 137 24.81 -17.53 15.60
N ARG A 138 23.80 -16.86 15.07
CA ARG A 138 22.45 -17.41 14.88
C ARG A 138 22.03 -17.36 13.44
N LEU A 139 21.19 -18.29 13.05
CA LEU A 139 20.46 -18.27 11.78
C LEU A 139 19.07 -17.68 12.06
N LEU A 140 18.75 -16.57 11.45
CA LEU A 140 17.42 -15.97 11.50
C LEU A 140 16.78 -16.01 10.13
N TRP A 141 15.80 -16.89 9.93
CA TRP A 141 14.98 -16.87 8.74
C TRP A 141 13.93 -15.76 8.82
N LEU A 142 13.92 -14.91 7.84
CA LEU A 142 12.97 -13.81 7.64
C LEU A 142 11.94 -14.27 6.60
N LEU A 143 10.86 -14.94 7.06
CA LEU A 143 9.84 -15.50 6.18
C LEU A 143 8.89 -14.40 5.72
N ASP A 144 8.90 -14.14 4.41
CA ASP A 144 7.96 -13.20 3.80
C ASP A 144 6.71 -13.93 3.29
N ASP A 145 5.55 -13.27 3.36
CA ASP A 145 4.24 -13.85 3.06
C ASP A 145 3.90 -15.09 3.92
N ALA A 146 4.26 -15.08 5.20
CA ALA A 146 4.11 -16.24 6.09
C ALA A 146 2.64 -16.66 6.30
N GLN A 147 1.64 -15.84 5.95
CA GLN A 147 0.23 -16.24 5.89
C GLN A 147 -0.01 -17.44 4.97
N ARG A 148 0.85 -17.68 4.00
CA ARG A 148 0.75 -18.83 3.10
C ARG A 148 0.92 -20.17 3.83
N LEU A 149 1.55 -20.19 5.00
CA LEU A 149 1.69 -21.41 5.82
C LEU A 149 0.34 -21.90 6.38
N THR A 150 -0.66 -21.02 6.52
CA THR A 150 -1.98 -21.34 7.07
C THR A 150 -3.10 -21.21 6.05
N ALA A 151 -2.78 -20.87 4.80
CA ALA A 151 -3.79 -20.73 3.76
C ALA A 151 -4.55 -22.04 3.55
N ALA A 152 -5.88 -21.95 3.39
CA ALA A 152 -6.76 -23.11 3.27
C ALA A 152 -6.48 -23.95 2.00
N ASP A 153 -5.91 -23.33 0.97
CA ASP A 153 -5.50 -23.95 -0.28
C ASP A 153 -4.01 -24.37 -0.30
N SER A 154 -3.34 -24.29 0.85
CA SER A 154 -1.95 -24.77 0.97
C SER A 154 -1.90 -26.30 0.84
N GLY A 155 -0.90 -26.81 0.14
CA GLY A 155 -0.58 -28.24 0.09
C GLY A 155 0.21 -28.73 1.32
N LEU A 156 0.09 -28.03 2.46
CA LEU A 156 0.77 -28.35 3.71
C LEU A 156 -0.10 -29.23 4.59
N ALA A 157 0.49 -30.19 5.29
CA ALA A 157 -0.20 -30.88 6.35
C ALA A 157 -0.56 -29.88 7.48
N ALA A 158 -1.69 -30.10 8.14
CA ALA A 158 -2.20 -29.15 9.14
C ALA A 158 -1.25 -28.93 10.33
N ASP A 159 -0.42 -29.91 10.65
CA ASP A 159 0.58 -29.87 11.72
C ASP A 159 1.92 -29.25 11.30
N PHE A 160 2.17 -29.07 10.00
CA PHE A 160 3.46 -28.63 9.48
C PHE A 160 3.94 -27.28 10.05
N PRO A 161 3.11 -26.22 10.13
CA PRO A 161 3.54 -24.95 10.72
C PRO A 161 3.95 -25.09 12.18
N ALA A 162 3.17 -25.83 12.98
CA ALA A 162 3.47 -26.07 14.38
C ALA A 162 4.75 -26.91 14.54
N TRP A 163 4.91 -27.98 13.75
CA TRP A 163 6.12 -28.79 13.72
C TRP A 163 7.37 -27.97 13.38
N LEU A 164 7.31 -27.11 12.34
CA LEU A 164 8.44 -26.28 11.95
C LEU A 164 8.86 -25.32 13.07
N LEU A 165 7.89 -24.66 13.70
CA LEU A 165 8.12 -23.74 14.80
C LEU A 165 8.70 -24.44 16.02
N GLU A 166 8.17 -25.62 16.39
CA GLU A 166 8.66 -26.43 17.50
C GLU A 166 10.09 -26.93 17.22
N LEU A 167 10.35 -27.42 16.00
CA LEU A 167 11.68 -27.89 15.60
C LEU A 167 12.71 -26.78 15.75
N LEU A 168 12.47 -25.61 15.14
CA LEU A 168 13.40 -24.48 15.23
C LEU A 168 13.57 -23.98 16.67
N GLY A 169 12.53 -24.11 17.48
CA GLY A 169 12.60 -23.82 18.92
C GLY A 169 13.53 -24.72 19.73
N ARG A 170 13.83 -25.91 19.22
CA ARG A 170 14.79 -26.84 19.86
C ARG A 170 16.26 -26.46 19.59
N PHE A 171 16.51 -25.64 18.57
CA PHE A 171 17.86 -25.20 18.21
C PHE A 171 18.10 -23.76 18.69
N PRO A 172 18.97 -23.54 19.70
CA PRO A 172 19.22 -22.18 20.20
C PRO A 172 19.78 -21.21 19.14
N GLN A 173 20.42 -21.75 18.10
CA GLN A 173 20.98 -20.99 16.99
C GLN A 173 19.94 -20.63 15.91
N ALA A 174 18.79 -21.33 15.86
CA ALA A 174 17.76 -21.12 14.85
C ALA A 174 16.66 -20.19 15.36
N ARG A 175 16.27 -19.22 14.53
CA ARG A 175 15.22 -18.24 14.84
C ARG A 175 14.34 -17.99 13.61
N LEU A 176 13.12 -17.52 13.86
CA LEU A 176 12.17 -17.09 12.81
C LEU A 176 11.69 -15.67 13.06
N ALA A 177 11.51 -14.95 11.97
CA ALA A 177 10.64 -13.78 11.91
C ALA A 177 9.62 -13.99 10.78
N LEU A 178 8.34 -13.83 11.07
CA LEU A 178 7.22 -14.14 10.19
C LEU A 178 6.54 -12.84 9.79
N ALA A 179 6.63 -12.44 8.53
CA ALA A 179 5.89 -11.30 8.01
C ALA A 179 4.54 -11.78 7.47
N LEU A 180 3.45 -11.24 8.03
CA LEU A 180 2.07 -11.60 7.69
C LEU A 180 1.25 -10.36 7.32
N ASP A 181 0.22 -10.57 6.52
CA ASP A 181 -0.79 -9.55 6.28
C ASP A 181 -1.73 -9.42 7.49
N ASP A 182 -2.23 -8.20 7.76
CA ASP A 182 -3.18 -7.93 8.84
C ASP A 182 -4.46 -8.78 8.74
N ALA A 183 -4.89 -9.10 7.52
CA ALA A 183 -6.05 -9.97 7.29
C ALA A 183 -5.85 -11.38 7.85
N SER A 184 -4.61 -11.81 8.05
CA SER A 184 -4.25 -13.13 8.58
C SER A 184 -4.08 -13.14 10.10
N GLU A 185 -4.36 -12.04 10.80
CA GLU A 185 -4.27 -11.99 12.26
C GLU A 185 -5.15 -13.03 12.97
N PRO A 186 -6.38 -13.34 12.50
CA PRO A 186 -7.20 -14.41 13.07
C PRO A 186 -6.57 -15.80 12.96
N ASP A 187 -5.63 -16.02 12.02
CA ASP A 187 -4.93 -17.28 11.84
C ASP A 187 -3.66 -17.42 12.71
N LEU A 188 -3.27 -16.35 13.41
CA LEU A 188 -2.11 -16.37 14.31
C LEU A 188 -2.14 -17.51 15.33
N PRO A 189 -3.27 -17.92 15.94
CA PRO A 189 -3.30 -19.06 16.84
C PRO A 189 -2.81 -20.37 16.20
N ARG A 190 -2.93 -20.51 14.88
CA ARG A 190 -2.43 -21.68 14.13
C ARG A 190 -0.91 -21.62 13.93
N LEU A 191 -0.34 -20.43 13.89
CA LEU A 191 1.11 -20.19 13.78
C LEU A 191 1.78 -20.09 15.15
N ALA A 192 1.04 -19.98 16.22
CA ALA A 192 1.48 -19.29 17.41
C ALA A 192 1.41 -19.93 18.80
N PRO A 193 1.70 -21.18 19.04
CA PRO A 193 2.20 -21.51 20.39
C PRO A 193 3.47 -20.71 20.74
N LEU A 194 4.22 -20.23 19.73
CA LEU A 194 5.53 -19.59 19.86
C LEU A 194 5.49 -18.07 19.65
N ALA A 195 4.60 -17.54 18.81
CA ALA A 195 4.47 -16.09 18.56
C ALA A 195 3.85 -15.32 19.73
N GLN A 196 3.12 -15.97 20.62
CA GLN A 196 2.43 -15.33 21.75
C GLN A 196 3.37 -14.81 22.85
N ARG A 197 4.62 -15.27 22.90
CA ARG A 197 5.56 -14.90 23.98
C ARG A 197 6.17 -13.51 23.82
N GLU A 198 6.28 -12.99 22.62
CA GLU A 198 7.05 -11.76 22.34
C GLU A 198 6.21 -10.57 21.86
N GLY A 199 4.93 -10.78 21.65
CA GLY A 199 4.05 -9.78 21.02
C GLY A 199 4.35 -9.61 19.53
N ALA A 200 3.35 -9.20 18.75
CA ALA A 200 3.52 -8.91 17.34
C ALA A 200 4.10 -7.49 17.12
N LEU A 201 5.10 -7.38 16.26
CA LEU A 201 5.57 -6.11 15.75
C LEU A 201 4.62 -5.64 14.65
N ARG A 202 3.86 -4.58 14.91
CA ARG A 202 2.96 -4.02 13.92
C ARG A 202 3.66 -2.92 13.12
N LEU A 203 3.67 -3.08 11.79
CA LEU A 203 4.11 -2.04 10.87
C LEU A 203 2.92 -1.21 10.41
N GLY A 204 2.90 0.04 10.82
CA GLY A 204 1.95 1.06 10.36
C GLY A 204 2.49 1.87 9.18
N ASN A 205 1.81 2.98 8.84
CA ASN A 205 2.29 3.95 7.88
C ASN A 205 3.59 4.63 8.36
N LEU A 206 4.32 5.24 7.46
CA LEU A 206 5.46 6.09 7.78
C LEU A 206 4.97 7.38 8.44
N ASP A 207 5.75 7.91 9.35
CA ASP A 207 5.54 9.26 9.86
C ASP A 207 6.00 10.33 8.85
N ALA A 208 5.72 11.60 9.15
CA ALA A 208 6.04 12.71 8.26
C ALA A 208 7.56 12.86 8.02
N ALA A 209 8.38 12.55 9.02
CA ALA A 209 9.85 12.61 8.90
C ALA A 209 10.36 11.52 7.97
N ALA A 210 9.87 10.28 8.13
CA ALA A 210 10.24 9.17 7.25
C ALA A 210 9.78 9.38 5.80
N VAL A 211 8.58 9.94 5.57
CA VAL A 211 8.13 10.29 4.21
C VAL A 211 9.02 11.36 3.61
N ARG A 212 9.36 12.40 4.35
CA ARG A 212 10.30 13.44 3.89
C ARG A 212 11.66 12.83 3.50
N ASP A 213 12.22 11.98 4.33
CA ASP A 213 13.50 11.32 4.08
C ASP A 213 13.41 10.39 2.87
N LEU A 214 12.31 9.65 2.70
CA LEU A 214 12.04 8.79 1.55
C LEU A 214 12.04 9.60 0.24
N LEU A 215 11.48 10.82 0.27
CA LEU A 215 11.37 11.69 -0.90
C LEU A 215 12.66 12.45 -1.22
N ARG A 216 13.54 12.71 -0.22
CA ARG A 216 14.71 13.56 -0.38
C ARG A 216 16.03 12.80 -0.54
N ALA A 217 16.22 11.74 0.27
CA ALA A 217 17.49 11.05 0.30
C ALA A 217 17.92 10.47 -1.06
N PRO A 218 17.03 9.84 -1.84
CA PRO A 218 17.40 9.23 -3.12
C PRO A 218 17.78 10.24 -4.22
N VAL A 219 17.37 11.50 -4.06
CA VAL A 219 17.53 12.57 -5.06
C VAL A 219 18.41 13.70 -4.55
N ALA A 220 19.14 13.45 -3.46
CA ALA A 220 20.06 14.42 -2.88
C ALA A 220 21.12 14.85 -3.90
N GLY A 221 21.26 16.16 -4.12
CA GLY A 221 22.17 16.72 -5.11
C GLY A 221 21.60 16.86 -6.53
N LEU A 222 20.36 16.40 -6.78
CA LEU A 222 19.65 16.58 -8.05
C LEU A 222 18.65 17.73 -7.97
N TYR A 223 17.73 17.61 -7.02
CA TYR A 223 16.72 18.63 -6.73
C TYR A 223 16.31 18.60 -5.27
N THR A 224 15.66 19.66 -4.84
CA THR A 224 15.16 19.82 -3.47
C THR A 224 13.64 19.71 -3.45
N VAL A 225 13.10 18.90 -2.53
CA VAL A 225 11.67 18.90 -2.18
C VAL A 225 11.52 19.80 -0.95
N THR A 226 10.74 20.88 -1.03
CA THR A 226 10.55 21.77 0.13
C THR A 226 9.85 21.07 1.30
N ASP A 227 9.95 21.62 2.51
CA ASP A 227 9.28 21.02 3.68
C ASP A 227 7.76 21.04 3.52
N GLU A 228 7.22 22.10 2.93
CA GLU A 228 5.79 22.24 2.65
C GLU A 228 5.31 21.24 1.59
N ALA A 229 6.14 20.97 0.56
CA ALA A 229 5.84 19.97 -0.45
C ALA A 229 5.86 18.55 0.15
N ALA A 230 6.85 18.23 0.97
CA ALA A 230 6.93 16.96 1.68
C ALA A 230 5.75 16.77 2.64
N ALA A 231 5.37 17.81 3.38
CA ALA A 231 4.20 17.80 4.27
C ALA A 231 2.89 17.66 3.48
N ALA A 232 2.76 18.29 2.31
CA ALA A 232 1.62 18.10 1.43
C ALA A 232 1.53 16.66 0.95
N LEU A 233 2.63 16.06 0.48
CA LEU A 233 2.68 14.67 0.05
C LEU A 233 2.39 13.70 1.20
N TYR A 234 2.84 13.98 2.41
CA TYR A 234 2.48 13.18 3.58
C TYR A 234 0.96 13.14 3.79
N ARG A 235 0.27 14.30 3.72
CA ARG A 235 -1.20 14.36 3.83
C ARG A 235 -1.91 13.62 2.70
N GLU A 236 -1.40 13.75 1.48
CA GLU A 236 -2.00 13.09 0.32
C GLU A 236 -1.81 11.57 0.34
N THR A 237 -0.64 11.08 0.75
CA THR A 237 -0.32 9.65 0.81
C THR A 237 -0.77 8.98 2.12
N GLY A 238 -1.04 9.76 3.18
CA GLY A 238 -1.30 9.25 4.52
C GLY A 238 -0.11 8.50 5.13
N GLY A 239 1.11 8.77 4.65
CA GLY A 239 2.34 8.08 5.07
C GLY A 239 2.47 6.65 4.53
N GLN A 240 1.63 6.23 3.59
CA GLN A 240 1.71 4.89 3.01
C GLN A 240 2.94 4.77 2.09
N PRO A 241 3.87 3.81 2.34
CA PRO A 241 5.15 3.74 1.62
C PRO A 241 5.02 3.66 0.10
N ASP A 242 4.12 2.80 -0.41
CA ASP A 242 3.91 2.64 -1.85
C ASP A 242 3.39 3.91 -2.52
N LEU A 243 2.49 4.65 -1.85
CA LEU A 243 1.99 5.94 -2.34
C LEU A 243 3.06 7.02 -2.26
N ALA A 244 3.91 7.00 -1.23
CA ALA A 244 5.05 7.90 -1.13
C ALA A 244 6.10 7.62 -2.23
N GLN A 245 6.34 6.35 -2.55
CA GLN A 245 7.17 5.95 -3.69
C GLN A 245 6.56 6.40 -5.03
N LEU A 246 5.24 6.28 -5.20
CA LEU A 246 4.53 6.77 -6.37
C LEU A 246 4.68 8.29 -6.51
N ALA A 247 4.56 9.02 -5.41
CA ALA A 247 4.78 10.46 -5.39
C ALA A 247 6.22 10.81 -5.80
N GLY A 248 7.21 10.10 -5.25
CA GLY A 248 8.62 10.25 -5.61
C GLY A 248 8.89 10.00 -7.10
N ASP A 249 8.32 8.92 -7.67
CA ASP A 249 8.41 8.61 -9.10
C ASP A 249 7.89 9.76 -9.97
N HIS A 250 6.70 10.28 -9.65
CA HIS A 250 6.11 11.40 -10.39
C HIS A 250 6.89 12.71 -10.22
N LEU A 251 7.41 13.00 -9.04
CA LEU A 251 8.28 14.15 -8.81
C LEU A 251 9.57 14.04 -9.63
N PHE A 252 10.20 12.88 -9.63
CA PHE A 252 11.42 12.63 -10.41
C PHE A 252 11.18 12.82 -11.92
N ARG A 253 10.08 12.25 -12.46
CA ARG A 253 9.72 12.43 -13.88
C ARG A 253 9.43 13.89 -14.21
N ARG A 254 8.76 14.63 -13.30
CA ARG A 254 8.49 16.05 -13.49
C ARG A 254 9.78 16.87 -13.52
N TRP A 255 10.71 16.59 -12.61
CA TRP A 255 12.03 17.22 -12.61
C TRP A 255 12.83 16.85 -13.88
N SER A 256 12.86 15.58 -14.27
CA SER A 256 13.59 15.11 -15.47
C SER A 256 13.10 15.76 -16.76
N ALA A 257 11.83 16.16 -16.82
CA ALA A 257 11.27 16.90 -17.96
C ALA A 257 11.70 18.37 -17.98
N ARG A 258 12.16 18.93 -16.84
CA ARG A 258 12.61 20.34 -16.69
C ARG A 258 13.74 20.41 -15.63
N PRO A 259 14.95 19.93 -15.96
CA PRO A 259 16.05 19.82 -14.99
C PRO A 259 16.68 21.16 -14.60
N ASP A 260 16.33 22.25 -15.27
CA ASP A 260 16.67 23.63 -14.92
C ASP A 260 15.94 24.11 -13.64
N ARG A 261 14.93 23.40 -13.19
CA ARG A 261 14.14 23.70 -12.01
C ARG A 261 14.51 22.74 -10.87
N ASP A 262 15.38 23.19 -10.00
CA ASP A 262 15.99 22.39 -8.94
C ASP A 262 15.19 22.34 -7.61
N THR A 263 14.01 22.99 -7.56
CA THR A 263 13.16 23.04 -6.37
C THR A 263 11.72 22.69 -6.69
N LEU A 264 11.16 21.71 -5.99
CA LEU A 264 9.78 21.25 -6.08
C LEU A 264 8.98 21.76 -4.88
N THR A 265 7.84 22.38 -5.17
CA THR A 265 6.99 23.14 -4.23
C THR A 265 5.62 22.48 -4.05
N PRO A 266 4.76 22.94 -3.12
CA PRO A 266 3.38 22.47 -3.01
C PRO A 266 2.54 22.61 -4.29
N ASP A 267 2.84 23.59 -5.14
CA ASP A 267 2.13 23.74 -6.42
C ASP A 267 2.47 22.62 -7.40
N ASP A 268 3.72 22.12 -7.37
CA ASP A 268 4.11 20.94 -8.13
C ASP A 268 3.36 19.70 -7.64
N VAL A 269 3.22 19.54 -6.32
CA VAL A 269 2.43 18.45 -5.72
C VAL A 269 0.98 18.54 -6.18
N ARG A 270 0.36 19.72 -6.10
CA ARG A 270 -1.03 19.94 -6.50
C ARG A 270 -1.25 19.58 -7.98
N ALA A 271 -0.30 19.93 -8.84
CA ALA A 271 -0.37 19.60 -10.26
C ALA A 271 -0.26 18.09 -10.55
N LEU A 272 0.36 17.33 -9.64
CA LEU A 272 0.52 15.88 -9.78
C LEU A 272 -0.66 15.06 -9.24
N LEU A 273 -1.54 15.64 -8.40
CA LEU A 273 -2.62 14.89 -7.73
C LEU A 273 -3.46 14.04 -8.67
N PRO A 274 -3.93 14.51 -9.85
CA PRO A 274 -4.70 13.67 -10.75
C PRO A 274 -3.93 12.44 -11.25
N ALA A 275 -2.65 12.61 -11.56
CA ALA A 275 -1.80 11.51 -12.01
C ALA A 275 -1.49 10.52 -10.88
N LEU A 276 -1.33 11.01 -9.64
CA LEU A 276 -1.13 10.17 -8.47
C LEU A 276 -2.37 9.33 -8.16
N VAL A 277 -3.58 9.91 -8.24
CA VAL A 277 -4.84 9.16 -8.06
C VAL A 277 -4.97 8.08 -9.12
N ALA A 278 -4.70 8.41 -10.40
CA ALA A 278 -4.74 7.43 -11.48
C ALA A 278 -3.69 6.32 -11.31
N GLY A 279 -2.46 6.67 -10.91
CA GLY A 279 -1.39 5.71 -10.65
C GLY A 279 -1.65 4.80 -9.46
N ALA A 280 -2.46 5.23 -8.49
CA ALA A 280 -2.86 4.46 -7.32
C ALA A 280 -4.16 3.65 -7.51
N ASP A 281 -4.81 3.70 -8.67
CA ASP A 281 -6.13 3.11 -8.91
C ASP A 281 -6.19 1.62 -8.55
N ALA A 282 -5.28 0.80 -9.06
CA ALA A 282 -5.25 -0.63 -8.76
C ALA A 282 -5.08 -0.93 -7.27
N HIS A 283 -4.29 -0.10 -6.55
CA HIS A 283 -4.09 -0.20 -5.11
C HIS A 283 -5.40 0.10 -4.35
N PHE A 284 -6.07 1.18 -4.69
CA PHE A 284 -7.34 1.56 -4.06
C PHE A 284 -8.48 0.61 -4.43
N GLN A 285 -8.52 0.07 -5.63
CA GLN A 285 -9.43 -1.00 -6.00
C GLN A 285 -9.21 -2.27 -5.15
N GLY A 286 -7.96 -2.62 -4.86
CA GLY A 286 -7.61 -3.72 -3.95
C GLY A 286 -8.15 -3.48 -2.54
N LEU A 287 -7.91 -2.29 -1.98
CA LEU A 287 -8.42 -1.87 -0.68
C LEU A 287 -9.97 -1.91 -0.64
N TRP A 288 -10.62 -1.37 -1.66
CA TRP A 288 -12.07 -1.35 -1.77
C TRP A 288 -12.67 -2.76 -1.85
N ARG A 289 -12.06 -3.67 -2.63
CA ARG A 289 -12.51 -5.06 -2.73
C ARG A 289 -12.40 -5.82 -1.40
N ALA A 290 -11.32 -5.57 -0.65
CA ALA A 290 -11.09 -6.20 0.65
C ALA A 290 -11.96 -5.63 1.77
N ALA A 291 -12.54 -4.44 1.60
CA ALA A 291 -13.40 -3.80 2.60
C ALA A 291 -14.76 -4.51 2.70
N SER A 292 -15.24 -4.72 3.93
CA SER A 292 -16.57 -5.24 4.21
C SER A 292 -17.67 -4.26 3.74
N PRO A 293 -18.92 -4.70 3.59
CA PRO A 293 -20.04 -3.82 3.22
C PRO A 293 -20.18 -2.60 4.17
N SER A 294 -20.07 -2.81 5.47
CA SER A 294 -20.16 -1.70 6.46
C SER A 294 -18.99 -0.73 6.33
N GLU A 295 -17.77 -1.22 6.09
CA GLU A 295 -16.59 -0.38 5.85
C GLU A 295 -16.73 0.44 4.57
N LYS A 296 -17.26 -0.13 3.50
CA LYS A 296 -17.54 0.57 2.24
C LYS A 296 -18.53 1.72 2.46
N LEU A 297 -19.59 1.47 3.23
CA LEU A 297 -20.57 2.51 3.57
C LEU A 297 -19.94 3.64 4.38
N VAL A 298 -19.15 3.31 5.41
CA VAL A 298 -18.44 4.30 6.23
C VAL A 298 -17.45 5.11 5.40
N LEU A 299 -16.66 4.48 4.53
CA LEU A 299 -15.71 5.17 3.64
C LEU A 299 -16.44 6.11 2.66
N THR A 300 -17.55 5.67 2.09
CA THR A 300 -18.37 6.49 1.17
C THR A 300 -18.99 7.69 1.91
N ALA A 301 -19.57 7.46 3.08
CA ALA A 301 -20.14 8.52 3.90
C ALA A 301 -19.09 9.56 4.31
N LEU A 302 -17.93 9.08 4.77
CA LEU A 302 -16.85 9.96 5.20
C LEU A 302 -16.28 10.77 4.02
N SER A 303 -16.10 10.17 2.84
CA SER A 303 -15.66 10.90 1.65
C SER A 303 -16.68 11.94 1.19
N GLY A 304 -17.99 11.63 1.29
CA GLY A 304 -19.07 12.56 0.97
C GLY A 304 -19.17 13.75 1.95
N LEU A 305 -19.06 13.48 3.25
CA LEU A 305 -19.05 14.52 4.29
C LEU A 305 -17.84 15.46 4.21
N LEU A 306 -16.69 14.94 3.75
CA LEU A 306 -15.45 15.69 3.58
C LEU A 306 -15.26 16.25 2.16
N TYR A 307 -16.30 16.23 1.33
CA TYR A 307 -16.20 16.65 -0.08
C TYR A 307 -15.82 18.13 -0.23
N ASP A 308 -16.62 19.02 0.36
CA ASP A 308 -16.44 20.48 0.22
C ASP A 308 -15.33 21.00 1.16
N ASP A 309 -15.15 20.39 2.33
CA ASP A 309 -14.15 20.77 3.32
C ASP A 309 -13.45 19.52 3.91
N PRO A 310 -12.21 19.24 3.48
CA PRO A 310 -11.43 18.11 4.01
C PRO A 310 -11.09 18.20 5.50
N LEU A 311 -11.17 19.38 6.10
CA LEU A 311 -10.85 19.64 7.50
C LEU A 311 -12.11 19.74 8.37
N ARG A 312 -13.30 19.58 7.79
CA ARG A 312 -14.56 19.58 8.53
C ARG A 312 -14.50 18.55 9.65
N PRO A 313 -14.83 18.94 10.90
CA PRO A 313 -14.94 17.98 11.99
C PRO A 313 -16.15 17.07 11.75
N VAL A 314 -15.87 15.77 11.60
CA VAL A 314 -16.88 14.71 11.43
C VAL A 314 -16.84 13.80 12.64
N ASP A 315 -17.99 13.40 13.16
CA ASP A 315 -18.14 12.41 14.21
C ASP A 315 -19.01 11.23 13.74
N ALA A 316 -19.16 10.21 14.59
CA ALA A 316 -19.95 9.03 14.26
C ALA A 316 -21.45 9.34 14.05
N ARG A 317 -21.99 10.38 14.71
CA ARG A 317 -23.38 10.81 14.53
C ARG A 317 -23.60 11.46 13.17
N ALA A 318 -22.64 12.25 12.70
CA ALA A 318 -22.69 12.82 11.35
C ALA A 318 -22.64 11.72 10.26
N LEU A 319 -21.85 10.66 10.49
CA LEU A 319 -21.85 9.48 9.60
C LEU A 319 -23.20 8.77 9.61
N GLU A 320 -23.77 8.51 10.79
CA GLU A 320 -25.07 7.87 10.92
C GLU A 320 -26.17 8.69 10.22
N ALA A 321 -26.24 9.99 10.47
CA ALA A 321 -27.21 10.90 9.87
C ALA A 321 -27.07 10.89 8.33
N TRP A 322 -25.85 10.95 7.80
CA TRP A 322 -25.60 10.90 6.36
C TRP A 322 -26.05 9.58 5.73
N LEU A 323 -25.79 8.45 6.39
CA LEU A 323 -26.18 7.11 5.93
C LEU A 323 -27.70 6.95 5.92
N VAL A 324 -28.40 7.47 6.93
CA VAL A 324 -29.88 7.48 6.98
C VAL A 324 -30.45 8.37 5.86
N GLU A 325 -29.90 9.56 5.65
CA GLU A 325 -30.33 10.50 4.61
C GLU A 325 -30.13 9.94 3.18
N THR A 326 -29.15 9.04 3.02
CA THR A 326 -28.84 8.43 1.71
C THR A 326 -29.48 7.07 1.52
N ASP A 327 -30.41 6.62 2.36
CA ASP A 327 -31.10 5.33 2.33
C ASP A 327 -30.20 4.08 2.54
N TYR A 328 -29.07 4.26 3.26
CA TYR A 328 -28.17 3.18 3.67
C TYR A 328 -27.97 3.11 5.18
N PRO A 329 -29.03 2.93 5.97
CA PRO A 329 -28.91 2.93 7.42
C PRO A 329 -28.01 1.79 7.90
N LEU A 330 -27.09 2.13 8.82
CA LEU A 330 -26.29 1.16 9.56
C LEU A 330 -26.56 1.31 11.05
N GLU A 331 -26.59 0.20 11.75
CA GLU A 331 -26.65 0.19 13.20
C GLU A 331 -25.39 0.89 13.79
N PRO A 332 -25.53 1.68 14.84
CA PRO A 332 -24.40 2.38 15.48
C PRO A 332 -23.24 1.43 15.86
N THR A 333 -23.55 0.21 16.29
CA THR A 333 -22.56 -0.82 16.60
C THR A 333 -21.77 -1.25 15.36
N ALA A 334 -22.40 -1.34 14.20
CA ALA A 334 -21.74 -1.68 12.93
C ALA A 334 -20.85 -0.52 12.43
N ILE A 335 -21.30 0.74 12.63
CA ILE A 335 -20.48 1.93 12.32
C ILE A 335 -19.20 1.92 13.18
N HIS A 336 -19.33 1.71 14.48
CA HIS A 336 -18.17 1.67 15.38
C HIS A 336 -17.24 0.49 15.09
N ALA A 337 -17.78 -0.68 14.73
CA ALA A 337 -16.96 -1.82 14.34
C ALA A 337 -16.18 -1.55 13.04
N ALA A 338 -16.84 -0.96 12.03
CA ALA A 338 -16.20 -0.57 10.78
C ALA A 338 -15.13 0.50 10.99
N LEU A 339 -15.41 1.53 11.79
CA LEU A 339 -14.40 2.56 12.12
C LEU A 339 -13.18 1.97 12.80
N ARG A 340 -13.36 1.09 13.80
CA ARG A 340 -12.22 0.42 14.47
C ARG A 340 -11.41 -0.44 13.50
N ALA A 341 -12.06 -1.19 12.61
CA ALA A 341 -11.38 -2.00 11.61
C ALA A 341 -10.60 -1.15 10.60
N LEU A 342 -11.16 -0.01 10.18
CA LEU A 342 -10.50 0.94 9.29
C LEU A 342 -9.37 1.69 9.98
N GLU A 343 -9.53 2.06 11.26
CA GLU A 343 -8.46 2.67 12.07
C GLU A 343 -7.31 1.70 12.30
N TYR A 344 -7.62 0.46 12.63
CA TYR A 344 -6.64 -0.60 12.81
C TYR A 344 -5.75 -0.77 11.58
N ARG A 345 -6.32 -0.62 10.38
CA ARG A 345 -5.60 -0.62 9.11
C ARG A 345 -5.05 0.76 8.72
N GLU A 346 -5.12 1.74 9.60
CA GLU A 346 -4.65 3.12 9.38
C GLU A 346 -5.23 3.79 8.12
N ILE A 347 -6.47 3.48 7.77
CA ILE A 347 -7.20 4.08 6.64
C ILE A 347 -7.91 5.35 7.09
N VAL A 348 -8.48 5.33 8.31
CA VAL A 348 -9.15 6.47 8.93
C VAL A 348 -8.52 6.81 10.29
N THR A 349 -8.85 7.99 10.82
CA THR A 349 -8.71 8.31 12.23
C THR A 349 -10.07 8.04 12.88
N ALA A 350 -10.15 7.20 13.93
CA ALA A 350 -11.42 6.91 14.61
C ALA A 350 -11.69 7.82 15.82
N ALA A 351 -10.66 8.51 16.32
CA ALA A 351 -10.88 9.59 17.31
C ALA A 351 -11.39 10.84 16.59
N PRO A 352 -12.46 11.50 17.09
CA PRO A 352 -12.95 12.75 16.51
C PRO A 352 -11.87 13.86 16.49
N PRO A 353 -11.76 14.61 15.39
CA PRO A 353 -12.54 14.49 14.17
C PRO A 353 -12.14 13.28 13.31
N LEU A 354 -13.15 12.54 12.83
CA LEU A 354 -12.95 11.43 11.91
C LEU A 354 -12.41 11.98 10.58
N ALA A 355 -11.39 11.34 10.03
CA ALA A 355 -10.82 11.75 8.77
C ALA A 355 -10.26 10.54 7.98
N LEU A 356 -10.25 10.65 6.67
CA LEU A 356 -9.46 9.76 5.81
C LEU A 356 -7.99 10.15 5.92
N ARG A 357 -7.11 9.18 6.21
CA ARG A 357 -5.66 9.47 6.36
C ARG A 357 -4.99 9.86 5.05
N SER A 358 -5.54 9.45 3.92
CA SER A 358 -4.99 9.74 2.58
C SER A 358 -5.93 10.63 1.77
N GLY A 359 -5.42 11.79 1.33
CA GLY A 359 -6.14 12.68 0.39
C GLY A 359 -6.35 12.01 -0.97
N LEU A 360 -5.37 11.21 -1.44
CA LEU A 360 -5.50 10.43 -2.68
C LEU A 360 -6.64 9.42 -2.60
N LEU A 361 -6.75 8.70 -1.47
CA LEU A 361 -7.86 7.76 -1.27
C LEU A 361 -9.20 8.50 -1.25
N ARG A 362 -9.28 9.65 -0.59
CA ARG A 362 -10.49 10.48 -0.59
C ARG A 362 -10.89 10.88 -2.01
N ALA A 363 -9.94 11.37 -2.80
CA ALA A 363 -10.20 11.76 -4.20
C ALA A 363 -10.67 10.56 -5.03
N TRP A 364 -10.03 9.41 -4.86
CA TRP A 364 -10.41 8.18 -5.54
C TRP A 364 -11.82 7.70 -5.16
N LEU A 365 -12.18 7.72 -3.87
CA LEU A 365 -13.51 7.33 -3.37
C LEU A 365 -14.60 8.20 -3.96
N LEU A 366 -14.39 9.50 -4.10
CA LEU A 366 -15.38 10.42 -4.68
C LEU A 366 -15.76 10.06 -6.12
N ASP A 367 -14.81 9.50 -6.87
CA ASP A 367 -15.03 9.14 -8.26
C ASP A 367 -15.45 7.67 -8.46
N ASN A 368 -15.05 6.77 -7.55
CA ASN A 368 -15.14 5.32 -7.74
C ASN A 368 -15.99 4.57 -6.71
N ALA A 369 -16.31 5.16 -5.55
CA ALA A 369 -17.11 4.50 -4.54
C ALA A 369 -18.55 4.25 -5.05
N ARG A 370 -18.75 3.06 -5.64
CA ARG A 370 -20.05 2.55 -6.05
C ARG A 370 -20.48 1.48 -5.07
N LEU A 371 -21.68 1.61 -4.55
CA LEU A 371 -22.26 0.67 -3.61
C LEU A 371 -22.96 -0.51 -4.32
N ASP A 372 -22.60 -0.80 -5.57
CA ASP A 372 -23.13 -1.90 -6.35
C ASP A 372 -22.72 -3.23 -5.68
N GLY A 373 -23.63 -3.82 -4.92
CA GLY A 373 -23.41 -5.08 -4.22
C GLY A 373 -23.61 -5.08 -2.71
N ALA A 374 -23.66 -3.95 -2.02
CA ALA A 374 -24.33 -3.88 -0.73
C ALA A 374 -25.83 -3.85 -1.04
N ARG A 375 -26.60 -4.89 -0.64
CA ARG A 375 -28.02 -5.06 -0.90
C ARG A 375 -28.78 -3.72 -0.97
N ALA A 376 -28.75 -3.07 -2.14
CA ALA A 376 -29.72 -2.07 -2.47
C ALA A 376 -31.03 -2.77 -2.82
N PRO A 377 -32.20 -2.34 -2.35
CA PRO A 377 -33.43 -2.76 -2.94
C PRO A 377 -33.39 -2.45 -4.43
N ALA A 378 -33.80 -3.40 -5.26
CA ALA A 378 -33.82 -3.27 -6.71
C ALA A 378 -34.49 -1.94 -7.11
N GLY A 379 -33.71 -0.96 -7.63
CA GLY A 379 -34.23 0.33 -8.09
C GLY A 379 -33.52 1.58 -7.59
N ALA A 380 -32.68 1.51 -6.55
CA ALA A 380 -31.95 2.68 -6.07
C ALA A 380 -30.58 2.80 -6.76
N ALA A 381 -30.52 3.60 -7.83
CA ALA A 381 -29.23 4.06 -8.37
C ALA A 381 -28.49 4.83 -7.26
N SER A 382 -27.34 4.32 -6.86
CA SER A 382 -26.47 4.92 -5.87
C SER A 382 -26.09 6.35 -6.30
N ARG A 383 -26.62 7.33 -5.62
CA ARG A 383 -26.36 8.74 -5.90
C ARG A 383 -25.59 9.35 -4.77
N VAL A 384 -24.25 9.36 -4.87
CA VAL A 384 -23.43 10.24 -4.04
C VAL A 384 -23.91 11.68 -4.31
N PRO A 385 -24.29 12.47 -3.29
CA PRO A 385 -24.84 13.82 -3.46
C PRO A 385 -24.00 14.75 -4.35
N GLY A 386 -22.68 14.51 -4.47
CA GLY A 386 -21.77 15.28 -5.33
C GLY A 386 -21.84 14.97 -6.83
N GLN A 387 -22.31 13.78 -7.25
CA GLN A 387 -22.36 13.45 -8.69
C GLN A 387 -23.43 14.25 -9.45
N ARG A 388 -24.55 14.61 -8.80
CA ARG A 388 -25.56 15.48 -9.43
C ARG A 388 -25.03 16.89 -9.67
N ARG A 389 -24.23 17.46 -8.74
CA ARG A 389 -23.64 18.81 -8.92
C ARG A 389 -22.57 18.80 -10.01
N ARG A 390 -21.70 17.76 -10.09
CA ARG A 390 -20.69 17.65 -11.15
C ARG A 390 -21.34 17.45 -12.53
N ALA A 391 -22.35 16.58 -12.64
CA ALA A 391 -23.11 16.40 -13.88
C ALA A 391 -23.85 17.68 -14.27
N ALA A 392 -24.45 18.39 -13.33
CA ALA A 392 -25.11 19.67 -13.58
C ALA A 392 -24.11 20.77 -13.98
N ILE A 393 -22.96 20.87 -13.30
CA ILE A 393 -21.91 21.83 -13.62
C ILE A 393 -21.27 21.49 -14.98
N ALA A 394 -20.99 20.22 -15.27
CA ALA A 394 -20.49 19.79 -16.58
C ALA A 394 -21.50 20.10 -17.70
N LEU A 395 -22.79 19.89 -17.45
CA LEU A 395 -23.85 20.19 -18.44
C LEU A 395 -23.99 21.69 -18.65
N VAL A 396 -23.88 22.52 -17.62
CA VAL A 396 -23.89 23.99 -17.72
C VAL A 396 -22.64 24.49 -18.43
N VAL A 397 -21.45 23.95 -18.13
CA VAL A 397 -20.21 24.34 -18.84
C VAL A 397 -20.30 23.97 -20.32
N VAL A 398 -20.77 22.78 -20.65
CA VAL A 398 -20.97 22.36 -22.06
C VAL A 398 -21.99 23.23 -22.73
N ALA A 399 -23.13 23.58 -22.10
CA ALA A 399 -24.14 24.46 -22.65
C ALA A 399 -23.59 25.88 -22.88
N VAL A 400 -22.79 26.43 -21.95
CA VAL A 400 -22.14 27.74 -22.11
C VAL A 400 -21.11 27.73 -23.24
N VAL A 401 -20.30 26.67 -23.33
CA VAL A 401 -19.32 26.53 -24.45
C VAL A 401 -20.02 26.39 -25.80
N VAL A 402 -21.09 25.60 -25.89
CA VAL A 402 -21.88 25.45 -27.11
C VAL A 402 -22.55 26.76 -27.48
N ALA A 403 -23.12 27.51 -26.53
CA ALA A 403 -23.71 28.82 -26.78
C ALA A 403 -22.67 29.85 -27.21
N ALA A 404 -21.47 29.84 -26.63
CA ALA A 404 -20.38 30.73 -27.05
C ALA A 404 -19.86 30.40 -28.44
N LEU A 405 -19.74 29.11 -28.80
CA LEU A 405 -19.35 28.67 -30.13
C LEU A 405 -20.43 28.99 -31.18
N ALA A 406 -21.72 28.87 -30.84
CA ALA A 406 -22.83 29.27 -31.70
C ALA A 406 -22.86 30.78 -31.91
N ALA A 407 -22.61 31.59 -30.88
CA ALA A 407 -22.51 33.05 -31.00
C ALA A 407 -21.32 33.49 -31.87
N LEU A 408 -20.18 32.80 -31.78
CA LEU A 408 -19.01 33.00 -32.64
C LEU A 408 -19.31 32.62 -34.12
N ALA A 409 -20.04 31.54 -34.33
CA ALA A 409 -20.42 31.08 -35.68
C ALA A 409 -21.46 31.97 -36.34
N LEU A 410 -22.34 32.61 -35.56
CA LEU A 410 -23.38 33.52 -36.08
C LEU A 410 -22.90 34.98 -36.17
N GLY A 411 -21.80 35.35 -35.49
CA GLY A 411 -21.21 36.70 -35.52
C GLY A 411 -20.26 36.99 -36.67
N GLY A 412 -20.04 36.02 -37.58
CA GLY A 412 -19.03 36.11 -38.64
C GLY A 412 -19.55 36.36 -40.08
N ALA A 413 -20.80 36.81 -40.27
CA ALA A 413 -21.28 37.21 -41.62
C ALA A 413 -21.05 38.71 -41.86
N PRO A 414 -20.26 39.11 -42.89
CA PRO A 414 -20.16 40.51 -43.28
C PRO A 414 -21.50 40.99 -43.86
N PRO A 415 -21.88 42.30 -43.69
CA PRO A 415 -23.10 42.82 -44.21
C PRO A 415 -23.08 42.77 -45.77
N PRO A 416 -24.21 42.47 -46.46
CA PRO A 416 -24.27 42.45 -47.89
C PRO A 416 -24.12 43.86 -48.41
N SER A 417 -23.25 44.04 -49.43
CA SER A 417 -23.06 45.26 -50.18
C SER A 417 -24.35 45.64 -50.93
N THR A 418 -24.87 46.82 -50.64
CA THR A 418 -25.94 47.43 -51.34
C THR A 418 -25.41 47.97 -52.67
N ASP A 419 -25.62 47.23 -53.78
CA ASP A 419 -25.60 47.77 -55.12
C ASP A 419 -26.64 47.06 -55.96
N GLY A 420 -27.64 47.88 -56.39
CA GLY A 420 -28.39 47.83 -57.66
C GLY A 420 -29.34 46.65 -57.89
N ALA A 421 -30.62 46.79 -57.51
CA ALA A 421 -31.69 46.12 -58.23
C ALA A 421 -33.01 46.94 -58.20
N PRO A 422 -33.78 46.95 -59.26
CA PRO A 422 -34.87 47.91 -59.49
C PRO A 422 -36.15 47.49 -58.74
N ILE A 423 -36.98 48.53 -58.49
CA ILE A 423 -38.25 48.47 -57.76
C ILE A 423 -39.30 47.75 -58.69
N PRO A 424 -39.99 46.71 -58.22
CA PRO A 424 -41.17 46.23 -58.93
C PRO A 424 -42.42 47.04 -58.53
N THR A 425 -43.08 47.51 -59.51
CA THR A 425 -44.37 48.22 -59.48
C THR A 425 -45.50 47.30 -58.99
N VAL A 426 -46.21 47.75 -57.96
CA VAL A 426 -47.40 47.05 -57.43
C VAL A 426 -48.62 47.59 -58.20
N THR A 427 -49.28 46.74 -58.98
CA THR A 427 -50.63 47.00 -59.53
C THR A 427 -51.68 46.50 -58.55
N LEU A 428 -52.45 47.41 -58.00
CA LEU A 428 -53.69 47.13 -57.27
C LEU A 428 -54.82 46.85 -58.28
N SER A 429 -55.53 45.73 -58.09
CA SER A 429 -56.84 45.47 -58.67
C SER A 429 -57.78 44.98 -57.58
N GLY A 430 -58.71 45.80 -57.18
CA GLY A 430 -59.92 45.37 -56.47
C GLY A 430 -60.97 44.85 -57.50
N PRO A 431 -62.17 44.45 -57.11
CA PRO A 431 -63.06 45.04 -56.07
C PRO A 431 -63.14 44.22 -54.80
#